data_f78977c99cd0859a3a913f2551118aff
#
_entry.id   f78977c99cd0859a3a913f2551118aff
#
_cell.length_a   1.000
_cell.length_b   1.000
_cell.length_c   1.000
_cell.angle_alpha   90.00
_cell.angle_beta   90.00
_cell.angle_gamma   90.00
#
_symmetry.space_group_name_H-M   'P 1'
#
loop_
_entity.id
_entity.type
_entity.pdbx_description
1 polymer ?
#
loop_
_entity_poly.entity_id
_entity_poly.type
_entity_poly.pdbx_seq_one_letter_code
_entity_poly.pdbx_strand_id
1 'polypeptide(L)'
;FLSTVTAVGQTVNRYLNTPLPKEWEESGEVFQQTLPVDDHWWKSFQDTRLDSLIALAVDRNYSVAMAINRIAAARANLWAERGNFFPSIGLNAGWTRQETSGNTSTLPQSTDHYYDAALSMSWEIDVFGSIRKRVKAQKENFAASKEEYAAVMVSLASEVASAYINLRELQQELEVVNKNVASQEEVLKITEVRYNTGLVAKLDVAQAKSVLYSTKASIPQLEAGINQYITTLAVLLGMYPQEIRPVLETTGTLPDYMEPIGVGMPVDLLLRRPDVRSAERSVNAQAALLGASKSDWLPKIFLKGSFGYAARDLNDLVKSKSMTYEIAPSLSWTIFSGGQLVNATR
;
A
#
# COMPACT_ATOMS: atom_id res chain seq x y z
N PHE A 1 -32.99 -9.11 19.08
CA PHE A 1 -32.24 -8.97 17.82
C PHE A 1 -31.78 -7.53 17.55
N LEU A 2 -32.43 -6.51 18.10
CA LEU A 2 -32.00 -5.10 17.95
C LEU A 2 -30.87 -4.70 18.93
N SER A 3 -30.62 -5.45 20.00
CA SER A 3 -29.67 -5.07 21.05
C SER A 3 -28.19 -5.33 20.70
N THR A 4 -27.90 -6.22 19.75
CA THR A 4 -26.52 -6.55 19.37
C THR A 4 -25.91 -5.58 18.34
N VAL A 5 -26.75 -4.94 17.51
CA VAL A 5 -26.28 -3.93 16.55
C VAL A 5 -25.87 -2.62 17.22
N THR A 6 -26.52 -2.29 18.35
CA THR A 6 -26.16 -1.13 19.18
C THR A 6 -24.81 -1.32 19.89
N ALA A 7 -24.43 -2.54 20.27
CA ALA A 7 -23.18 -2.79 20.99
C ALA A 7 -21.92 -2.56 20.14
N VAL A 8 -21.94 -2.95 18.84
CA VAL A 8 -20.79 -2.72 17.94
C VAL A 8 -20.64 -1.23 17.62
N GLY A 9 -21.73 -0.53 17.37
CA GLY A 9 -21.73 0.94 17.18
C GLY A 9 -21.25 1.72 18.41
N GLN A 10 -21.58 1.24 19.61
CA GLN A 10 -21.12 1.85 20.86
C GLN A 10 -19.64 1.59 21.16
N THR A 11 -19.09 0.43 20.73
CA THR A 11 -17.66 0.12 20.92
C THR A 11 -16.80 1.00 20.01
N VAL A 12 -17.16 1.19 18.74
CA VAL A 12 -16.45 2.08 17.82
C VAL A 12 -16.53 3.53 18.31
N ASN A 13 -17.68 3.99 18.78
CA ASN A 13 -17.85 5.34 19.34
C ASN A 13 -17.02 5.59 20.61
N ARG A 14 -16.73 4.54 21.39
CA ARG A 14 -15.92 4.67 22.61
C ARG A 14 -14.46 5.00 22.31
N TYR A 15 -13.89 4.47 21.23
CA TYR A 15 -12.53 4.80 20.79
C TYR A 15 -12.45 6.17 20.12
N LEU A 16 -13.50 6.58 19.42
CA LEU A 16 -13.57 7.90 18.76
C LEU A 16 -13.79 9.07 19.75
N ASN A 17 -14.29 8.80 20.96
CA ASN A 17 -14.55 9.80 22.00
C ASN A 17 -13.46 9.90 23.07
N THR A 18 -12.31 9.23 22.89
CA THR A 18 -11.15 9.43 23.78
C THR A 18 -10.61 10.83 23.51
N PRO A 19 -10.57 11.73 24.53
CA PRO A 19 -10.01 13.06 24.31
C PRO A 19 -8.53 12.92 23.95
N LEU A 20 -8.16 13.43 22.77
CA LEU A 20 -6.77 13.45 22.33
C LEU A 20 -6.01 14.50 23.14
N PRO A 21 -4.74 14.25 23.48
CA PRO A 21 -3.90 15.23 24.17
C PRO A 21 -3.76 16.48 23.31
N LYS A 22 -3.91 17.63 23.96
CA LYS A 22 -3.83 18.94 23.28
C LYS A 22 -2.39 19.47 23.23
N GLU A 23 -1.51 18.96 24.09
CA GLU A 23 -0.14 19.40 24.24
C GLU A 23 0.79 18.17 24.28
N TRP A 24 2.04 18.35 23.90
CA TRP A 24 3.06 17.34 24.02
C TRP A 24 3.55 17.29 25.49
N GLU A 25 3.86 16.09 25.99
CA GLU A 25 4.46 15.92 27.34
C GLU A 25 5.85 16.51 27.41
N GLU A 26 6.61 16.46 26.31
CA GLU A 26 7.94 17.05 26.18
C GLU A 26 7.86 18.33 25.32
N SER A 27 8.03 19.49 25.95
CA SER A 27 8.24 20.76 25.27
C SER A 27 9.67 21.20 25.51
N GLY A 28 10.48 21.33 24.47
CA GLY A 28 11.85 21.79 24.52
C GLY A 28 12.16 22.82 23.43
N GLU A 29 13.31 23.47 23.51
CA GLU A 29 13.74 24.43 22.50
C GLU A 29 13.87 23.85 21.08
N VAL A 30 14.04 22.51 21.00
CA VAL A 30 14.19 21.76 19.73
C VAL A 30 12.84 21.52 19.07
N PHE A 31 11.72 21.41 19.83
CA PHE A 31 10.40 21.10 19.30
C PHE A 31 9.49 22.32 19.37
N GLN A 32 9.19 22.91 18.23
CA GLN A 32 8.30 24.08 18.17
C GLN A 32 6.91 23.70 17.63
N GLN A 33 5.90 23.83 18.47
CA GLN A 33 4.50 23.52 18.13
C GLN A 33 3.91 24.49 17.09
N THR A 34 4.50 25.69 16.95
CA THR A 34 4.00 26.75 16.05
C THR A 34 4.53 26.60 14.62
N LEU A 35 5.58 25.81 14.40
CA LEU A 35 6.12 25.61 13.07
C LEU A 35 5.30 24.54 12.31
N PRO A 36 5.04 24.78 11.01
CA PRO A 36 4.40 23.77 10.18
C PRO A 36 5.34 22.55 10.02
N VAL A 37 4.75 21.36 10.00
CA VAL A 37 5.51 20.14 9.66
C VAL A 37 5.92 20.21 8.19
N ASP A 38 7.21 20.09 7.91
CA ASP A 38 7.74 20.07 6.54
C ASP A 38 7.66 18.65 5.96
N ASP A 39 7.00 18.52 4.83
CA ASP A 39 6.91 17.25 4.08
C ASP A 39 8.27 16.84 3.46
N HIS A 40 9.22 17.78 3.36
CA HIS A 40 10.57 17.59 2.85
C HIS A 40 11.63 17.77 3.95
N TRP A 41 11.36 17.32 5.15
CA TRP A 41 12.18 17.48 6.35
C TRP A 41 13.67 17.16 6.17
N TRP A 42 14.02 16.27 5.24
CA TRP A 42 15.42 15.90 4.95
C TRP A 42 16.22 17.03 4.31
N LYS A 43 15.58 18.04 3.72
CA LYS A 43 16.27 19.24 3.18
C LYS A 43 16.87 20.10 4.26
N SER A 44 16.36 20.02 5.49
CA SER A 44 16.92 20.73 6.65
C SER A 44 18.32 20.24 7.03
N PHE A 45 18.74 19.07 6.56
CA PHE A 45 20.14 18.61 6.66
C PHE A 45 21.09 19.31 5.69
N GLN A 46 20.61 20.09 4.73
CA GLN A 46 21.39 20.82 3.72
C GLN A 46 22.42 19.94 2.98
N ASP A 47 22.14 18.66 2.84
CA ASP A 47 22.99 17.68 2.15
C ASP A 47 22.42 17.36 0.76
N THR A 48 23.05 17.89 -0.29
CA THR A 48 22.65 17.70 -1.69
C THR A 48 22.75 16.24 -2.15
N ARG A 49 23.60 15.44 -1.50
CA ARG A 49 23.70 13.99 -1.79
C ARG A 49 22.49 13.26 -1.22
N LEU A 50 22.07 13.57 0.01
CA LEU A 50 20.86 13.02 0.61
C LEU A 50 19.65 13.36 -0.24
N ASP A 51 19.51 14.61 -0.69
CA ASP A 51 18.43 15.03 -1.59
C ASP A 51 18.40 14.21 -2.88
N SER A 52 19.58 14.02 -3.49
CA SER A 52 19.71 13.24 -4.73
C SER A 52 19.38 11.76 -4.54
N LEU A 53 19.78 11.17 -3.40
CA LEU A 53 19.47 9.77 -3.07
C LEU A 53 17.98 9.56 -2.85
N ILE A 54 17.31 10.45 -2.12
CA ILE A 54 15.87 10.36 -1.91
C ILE A 54 15.12 10.54 -3.24
N ALA A 55 15.50 11.51 -4.07
CA ALA A 55 14.89 11.69 -5.38
C ALA A 55 15.05 10.45 -6.28
N LEU A 56 16.23 9.84 -6.28
CA LEU A 56 16.52 8.63 -7.04
C LEU A 56 15.74 7.42 -6.49
N ALA A 57 15.62 7.30 -5.16
CA ALA A 57 14.82 6.26 -4.54
C ALA A 57 13.34 6.37 -4.96
N VAL A 58 12.76 7.56 -4.93
CA VAL A 58 11.38 7.80 -5.37
C VAL A 58 11.16 7.37 -6.82
N ASP A 59 12.12 7.61 -7.71
CA ASP A 59 12.03 7.27 -9.13
C ASP A 59 12.17 5.76 -9.41
N ARG A 60 13.02 5.05 -8.65
CA ARG A 60 13.43 3.69 -8.97
C ARG A 60 12.97 2.61 -8.02
N ASN A 61 12.45 2.96 -6.84
CA ASN A 61 12.08 1.98 -5.83
C ASN A 61 10.86 1.16 -6.26
N TYR A 62 10.98 -0.16 -6.18
CA TYR A 62 9.91 -1.08 -6.55
C TYR A 62 8.67 -0.99 -5.66
N SER A 63 8.81 -0.61 -4.38
CA SER A 63 7.66 -0.41 -3.49
C SER A 63 6.83 0.79 -3.92
N VAL A 64 7.47 1.86 -4.41
CA VAL A 64 6.79 3.01 -5.02
C VAL A 64 6.06 2.59 -6.29
N ALA A 65 6.73 1.86 -7.18
CA ALA A 65 6.11 1.35 -8.40
C ALA A 65 4.90 0.43 -8.09
N MET A 66 5.01 -0.44 -7.09
CA MET A 66 3.88 -1.26 -6.63
C MET A 66 2.73 -0.40 -6.11
N ALA A 67 2.99 0.63 -5.31
CA ALA A 67 1.96 1.51 -4.78
C ALA A 67 1.23 2.28 -5.91
N ILE A 68 1.95 2.76 -6.93
CA ILE A 68 1.36 3.39 -8.12
C ILE A 68 0.44 2.41 -8.86
N ASN A 69 0.88 1.17 -9.06
CA ASN A 69 0.06 0.14 -9.71
C ASN A 69 -1.18 -0.24 -8.87
N ARG A 70 -1.10 -0.22 -7.53
CA ARG A 70 -2.26 -0.40 -6.65
C ARG A 70 -3.29 0.72 -6.80
N ILE A 71 -2.85 1.97 -6.96
CA ILE A 71 -3.73 3.09 -7.27
C ILE A 71 -4.43 2.88 -8.61
N ALA A 72 -3.70 2.42 -9.64
CA ALA A 72 -4.28 2.13 -10.95
C ALA A 72 -5.32 1.00 -10.88
N ALA A 73 -5.02 -0.08 -10.15
CA ALA A 73 -5.93 -1.19 -9.91
C ALA A 73 -7.20 -0.75 -9.15
N ALA A 74 -7.04 0.03 -8.07
CA ALA A 74 -8.18 0.55 -7.30
C ALA A 74 -9.06 1.49 -8.14
N ARG A 75 -8.45 2.29 -9.03
CA ARG A 75 -9.18 3.11 -10.01
C ARG A 75 -9.97 2.25 -10.99
N ALA A 76 -9.36 1.18 -11.52
CA ALA A 76 -10.03 0.26 -12.44
C ALA A 76 -11.22 -0.43 -11.77
N ASN A 77 -11.07 -0.88 -10.52
CA ASN A 77 -12.15 -1.46 -9.73
C ASN A 77 -13.30 -0.48 -9.49
N LEU A 78 -12.99 0.80 -9.23
CA LEU A 78 -14.01 1.85 -9.12
C LEU A 78 -14.80 2.02 -10.43
N TRP A 79 -14.11 2.03 -11.58
CA TRP A 79 -14.78 2.14 -12.87
C TRP A 79 -15.58 0.89 -13.21
N ALA A 80 -15.08 -0.31 -12.89
CA ALA A 80 -15.81 -1.56 -13.06
C ALA A 80 -17.11 -1.56 -12.23
N GLU A 81 -17.06 -1.14 -10.96
CA GLU A 81 -18.26 -1.04 -10.13
C GLU A 81 -19.24 0.02 -10.63
N ARG A 82 -18.75 1.14 -11.18
CA ARG A 82 -19.61 2.14 -11.85
C ARG A 82 -20.30 1.59 -13.10
N GLY A 83 -19.71 0.60 -13.76
CA GLY A 83 -20.32 -0.10 -14.88
C GLY A 83 -21.68 -0.71 -14.53
N ASN A 84 -21.89 -1.12 -13.28
CA ASN A 84 -23.16 -1.67 -12.79
C ASN A 84 -24.35 -0.67 -12.82
N PHE A 85 -24.09 0.63 -13.00
CA PHE A 85 -25.16 1.60 -13.25
C PHE A 85 -25.78 1.48 -14.66
N PHE A 86 -25.09 0.82 -15.58
CA PHE A 86 -25.50 0.68 -16.97
C PHE A 86 -25.96 -0.75 -17.26
N PRO A 87 -26.81 -0.95 -18.27
CA PRO A 87 -27.18 -2.29 -18.70
C PRO A 87 -25.97 -3.05 -19.25
N SER A 88 -25.91 -4.34 -18.97
CA SER A 88 -25.04 -5.28 -19.67
C SER A 88 -25.72 -5.76 -20.94
N ILE A 89 -24.99 -5.73 -22.06
CA ILE A 89 -25.50 -6.21 -23.38
C ILE A 89 -24.56 -7.33 -23.82
N GLY A 90 -25.15 -8.48 -24.13
CA GLY A 90 -24.46 -9.66 -24.64
C GLY A 90 -25.07 -10.14 -25.95
N LEU A 91 -24.26 -10.75 -26.81
CA LEU A 91 -24.70 -11.49 -27.98
C LEU A 91 -24.63 -12.97 -27.66
N ASN A 92 -25.75 -13.66 -27.82
CA ASN A 92 -25.86 -15.12 -27.73
C ASN A 92 -26.27 -15.68 -29.08
N ALA A 93 -25.60 -16.72 -29.53
CA ALA A 93 -25.99 -17.47 -30.70
C ALA A 93 -25.82 -18.95 -30.42
N GLY A 94 -26.78 -19.73 -30.84
CA GLY A 94 -26.83 -21.16 -30.55
C GLY A 94 -27.55 -21.98 -31.58
N TRP A 95 -27.36 -23.30 -31.49
CA TRP A 95 -28.19 -24.30 -32.09
C TRP A 95 -28.64 -25.25 -30.99
N THR A 96 -29.94 -25.42 -30.88
CA THR A 96 -30.56 -26.30 -29.88
C THR A 96 -31.29 -27.42 -30.57
N ARG A 97 -31.06 -28.67 -30.15
CA ARG A 97 -31.88 -29.81 -30.48
C ARG A 97 -32.45 -30.39 -29.21
N GLN A 98 -33.73 -30.42 -29.09
CA GLN A 98 -34.44 -30.86 -27.89
C GLN A 98 -35.46 -31.96 -28.25
N GLU A 99 -35.49 -32.99 -27.45
CA GLU A 99 -36.52 -34.04 -27.51
C GLU A 99 -37.42 -33.92 -26.28
N THR A 100 -38.69 -33.75 -26.50
CA THR A 100 -39.67 -33.64 -25.40
C THR A 100 -40.09 -35.04 -24.96
N SER A 101 -39.96 -35.33 -23.65
CA SER A 101 -40.36 -36.61 -23.09
C SER A 101 -41.88 -36.78 -23.18
N GLY A 102 -42.35 -37.92 -23.74
CA GLY A 102 -43.75 -38.28 -23.78
C GLY A 102 -44.37 -38.54 -22.40
N ASN A 103 -43.57 -38.72 -21.36
CA ASN A 103 -44.01 -38.93 -19.98
C ASN A 103 -44.23 -37.63 -19.19
N THR A 104 -43.72 -36.50 -19.68
CA THR A 104 -43.79 -35.16 -19.00
C THR A 104 -44.67 -34.17 -19.77
N SER A 105 -45.15 -34.52 -20.97
CA SER A 105 -45.96 -33.66 -21.81
C SER A 105 -47.23 -34.39 -22.21
N THR A 106 -48.34 -33.66 -22.34
CA THR A 106 -49.58 -34.14 -22.91
C THR A 106 -49.53 -34.24 -24.45
N LEU A 107 -48.45 -33.71 -25.04
CA LEU A 107 -48.19 -33.79 -26.47
C LEU A 107 -47.35 -35.03 -26.80
N PRO A 108 -47.48 -35.61 -28.02
CA PRO A 108 -46.62 -36.70 -28.46
C PRO A 108 -45.13 -36.33 -28.35
N GLN A 109 -44.29 -37.34 -28.08
CA GLN A 109 -42.83 -37.18 -28.12
C GLN A 109 -42.44 -36.56 -29.47
N SER A 110 -41.71 -35.45 -29.41
CA SER A 110 -41.27 -34.76 -30.62
C SER A 110 -39.83 -34.26 -30.43
N THR A 111 -39.03 -34.41 -31.49
CA THR A 111 -37.71 -33.80 -31.59
C THR A 111 -37.86 -32.47 -32.30
N ASP A 112 -37.46 -31.41 -31.69
CA ASP A 112 -37.37 -30.08 -32.29
C ASP A 112 -35.95 -29.58 -32.33
N HIS A 113 -35.63 -28.72 -33.30
CA HIS A 113 -34.34 -28.05 -33.38
C HIS A 113 -34.55 -26.63 -33.92
N TYR A 114 -33.70 -25.72 -33.43
CA TYR A 114 -33.70 -24.36 -33.89
C TYR A 114 -32.35 -23.70 -33.76
N TYR A 115 -32.08 -22.75 -34.62
CA TYR A 115 -30.98 -21.80 -34.55
C TYR A 115 -31.50 -20.52 -33.94
N ASP A 116 -30.72 -19.92 -33.04
CA ASP A 116 -31.04 -18.63 -32.45
C ASP A 116 -29.82 -17.73 -32.47
N ALA A 117 -30.03 -16.43 -32.63
CA ALA A 117 -29.05 -15.40 -32.48
C ALA A 117 -29.73 -14.14 -31.90
N ALA A 118 -29.37 -13.74 -30.69
CA ALA A 118 -30.04 -12.65 -30.02
C ALA A 118 -29.08 -11.79 -29.22
N LEU A 119 -29.30 -10.49 -29.24
CA LEU A 119 -28.76 -9.54 -28.25
C LEU A 119 -29.63 -9.64 -26.99
N SER A 120 -29.01 -9.86 -25.86
CA SER A 120 -29.66 -9.85 -24.55
C SER A 120 -29.18 -8.65 -23.75
N MET A 121 -30.07 -8.02 -23.01
CA MET A 121 -29.83 -6.91 -22.12
C MET A 121 -30.27 -7.29 -20.70
N SER A 122 -29.48 -6.98 -19.72
CA SER A 122 -29.86 -7.06 -18.30
C SER A 122 -29.38 -5.82 -17.56
N TRP A 123 -30.28 -5.18 -16.82
CA TRP A 123 -30.02 -3.99 -16.05
C TRP A 123 -30.68 -4.07 -14.67
N GLU A 124 -29.88 -3.92 -13.62
CA GLU A 124 -30.37 -3.74 -12.25
C GLU A 124 -30.64 -2.25 -12.01
N ILE A 125 -31.90 -1.90 -11.75
CA ILE A 125 -32.29 -0.52 -11.44
C ILE A 125 -32.03 -0.27 -9.96
N ASP A 126 -31.09 0.62 -9.63
CA ASP A 126 -30.63 0.89 -8.26
C ASP A 126 -31.63 1.76 -7.47
N VAL A 127 -32.84 1.24 -7.22
CA VAL A 127 -33.90 1.96 -6.50
C VAL A 127 -33.51 2.21 -5.04
N PHE A 128 -32.93 1.20 -4.38
CA PHE A 128 -32.59 1.24 -2.96
C PHE A 128 -31.14 1.61 -2.68
N GLY A 129 -30.36 1.92 -3.70
CA GLY A 129 -29.01 2.47 -3.58
C GLY A 129 -27.94 1.44 -3.24
N SER A 130 -28.14 0.15 -3.51
CA SER A 130 -27.12 -0.88 -3.31
C SER A 130 -25.89 -0.60 -4.17
N ILE A 131 -26.07 -0.37 -5.49
CA ILE A 131 -24.98 -0.06 -6.42
C ILE A 131 -24.28 1.27 -6.03
N ARG A 132 -25.05 2.31 -5.71
CA ARG A 132 -24.50 3.59 -5.26
C ARG A 132 -23.59 3.43 -4.03
N LYS A 133 -23.97 2.58 -3.08
CA LYS A 133 -23.20 2.32 -1.86
C LYS A 133 -21.94 1.50 -2.15
N ARG A 134 -21.99 0.52 -3.06
CA ARG A 134 -20.83 -0.24 -3.53
C ARG A 134 -19.84 0.68 -4.27
N VAL A 135 -20.33 1.55 -5.15
CA VAL A 135 -19.49 2.56 -5.82
C VAL A 135 -18.86 3.52 -4.80
N LYS A 136 -19.60 3.92 -3.75
CA LYS A 136 -19.04 4.72 -2.66
C LYS A 136 -17.92 3.97 -1.94
N ALA A 137 -18.09 2.68 -1.65
CA ALA A 137 -17.05 1.87 -1.03
C ALA A 137 -15.79 1.80 -1.89
N GLN A 138 -15.93 1.56 -3.21
CA GLN A 138 -14.79 1.54 -4.13
C GLN A 138 -14.12 2.92 -4.28
N LYS A 139 -14.88 4.01 -4.17
CA LYS A 139 -14.33 5.36 -4.13
C LYS A 139 -13.45 5.60 -2.89
N GLU A 140 -13.89 5.13 -1.72
CA GLU A 140 -13.10 5.21 -0.49
C GLU A 140 -11.86 4.30 -0.56
N ASN A 141 -11.95 3.08 -1.13
CA ASN A 141 -10.80 2.21 -1.37
C ASN A 141 -9.77 2.85 -2.32
N PHE A 142 -10.23 3.54 -3.36
CA PHE A 142 -9.35 4.30 -4.24
C PHE A 142 -8.70 5.50 -3.52
N ALA A 143 -9.40 6.14 -2.59
CA ALA A 143 -8.82 7.18 -1.75
C ALA A 143 -7.79 6.59 -0.77
N ALA A 144 -8.09 5.43 -0.14
CA ALA A 144 -7.18 4.73 0.75
C ALA A 144 -5.86 4.37 0.05
N SER A 145 -5.92 3.87 -1.19
CA SER A 145 -4.71 3.51 -1.95
C SER A 145 -3.78 4.70 -2.23
N LYS A 146 -4.32 5.92 -2.30
CA LYS A 146 -3.51 7.15 -2.42
C LYS A 146 -2.81 7.51 -1.11
N GLU A 147 -3.49 7.31 0.01
CA GLU A 147 -2.88 7.51 1.34
C GLU A 147 -1.80 6.47 1.62
N GLU A 148 -2.01 5.20 1.19
CA GLU A 148 -1.00 4.15 1.25
C GLU A 148 0.26 4.51 0.43
N TYR A 149 0.09 5.10 -0.75
CA TYR A 149 1.21 5.62 -1.53
C TYR A 149 1.97 6.70 -0.76
N ALA A 150 1.27 7.64 -0.13
CA ALA A 150 1.90 8.66 0.69
C ALA A 150 2.64 8.05 1.90
N ALA A 151 2.10 7.01 2.52
CA ALA A 151 2.78 6.27 3.60
C ALA A 151 4.08 5.60 3.11
N VAL A 152 4.06 4.99 1.93
CA VAL A 152 5.26 4.40 1.31
C VAL A 152 6.32 5.47 1.06
N MET A 153 5.94 6.66 0.61
CA MET A 153 6.87 7.78 0.38
C MET A 153 7.53 8.24 1.67
N VAL A 154 6.77 8.38 2.75
CA VAL A 154 7.31 8.77 4.08
C VAL A 154 8.28 7.71 4.60
N SER A 155 7.90 6.42 4.54
CA SER A 155 8.78 5.32 4.98
C SER A 155 10.07 5.28 4.17
N LEU A 156 9.96 5.35 2.84
CA LEU A 156 11.13 5.30 1.95
C LEU A 156 12.11 6.45 2.22
N ALA A 157 11.62 7.68 2.34
CA ALA A 157 12.46 8.83 2.65
C ALA A 157 13.18 8.66 4.01
N SER A 158 12.46 8.16 5.02
CA SER A 158 13.04 7.89 6.34
C SER A 158 14.09 6.78 6.32
N GLU A 159 13.84 5.68 5.59
CA GLU A 159 14.77 4.56 5.47
C GLU A 159 16.06 4.97 4.73
N VAL A 160 15.92 5.73 3.62
CA VAL A 160 17.08 6.24 2.87
C VAL A 160 17.90 7.20 3.73
N ALA A 161 17.26 8.15 4.41
CA ALA A 161 17.95 9.11 5.27
C ALA A 161 18.67 8.41 6.43
N SER A 162 18.01 7.48 7.12
CA SER A 162 18.59 6.71 8.21
C SER A 162 19.78 5.88 7.74
N ALA A 163 19.64 5.16 6.62
CA ALA A 163 20.73 4.36 6.07
C ALA A 163 21.94 5.22 5.64
N TYR A 164 21.67 6.39 5.07
CA TYR A 164 22.72 7.34 4.66
C TYR A 164 23.45 7.93 5.87
N ILE A 165 22.74 8.38 6.90
CA ILE A 165 23.34 8.97 8.11
C ILE A 165 24.20 7.93 8.83
N ASN A 166 23.68 6.70 9.03
CA ASN A 166 24.46 5.62 9.64
C ASN A 166 25.70 5.24 8.82
N LEU A 167 25.60 5.27 7.47
CA LEU A 167 26.77 5.09 6.61
C LEU A 167 27.83 6.17 6.88
N ARG A 168 27.44 7.44 6.97
CA ARG A 168 28.36 8.56 7.25
C ARG A 168 28.98 8.47 8.62
N GLU A 169 28.22 8.08 9.63
CA GLU A 169 28.69 7.81 10.98
C GLU A 169 29.83 6.77 10.99
N LEU A 170 29.58 5.58 10.40
CA LEU A 170 30.58 4.53 10.33
C LEU A 170 31.82 4.91 9.52
N GLN A 171 31.66 5.69 8.45
CA GLN A 171 32.81 6.22 7.68
C GLN A 171 33.64 7.18 8.50
N GLN A 172 33.03 8.07 9.28
CA GLN A 172 33.72 8.98 10.18
C GLN A 172 34.40 8.23 11.32
N GLU A 173 33.73 7.24 11.91
CA GLU A 173 34.31 6.39 12.95
C GLU A 173 35.56 5.65 12.43
N LEU A 174 35.47 5.06 11.21
CA LEU A 174 36.60 4.39 10.57
C LEU A 174 37.80 5.35 10.36
N GLU A 175 37.53 6.59 9.96
CA GLU A 175 38.58 7.60 9.82
C GLU A 175 39.26 7.90 11.17
N VAL A 176 38.48 8.06 12.25
CA VAL A 176 38.99 8.28 13.60
C VAL A 176 39.81 7.08 14.10
N VAL A 177 39.31 5.86 13.90
CA VAL A 177 40.02 4.63 14.28
C VAL A 177 41.33 4.50 13.52
N ASN A 178 41.37 4.81 12.22
CA ASN A 178 42.62 4.81 11.44
C ASN A 178 43.65 5.84 11.94
N LYS A 179 43.21 7.03 12.31
CA LYS A 179 44.07 8.06 12.95
C LYS A 179 44.61 7.55 14.29
N ASN A 180 43.79 6.91 15.12
CA ASN A 180 44.18 6.32 16.38
C ASN A 180 45.20 5.18 16.19
N VAL A 181 45.00 4.31 15.19
CA VAL A 181 45.97 3.25 14.85
C VAL A 181 47.33 3.86 14.49
N ALA A 182 47.35 4.87 13.61
CA ALA A 182 48.61 5.55 13.24
C ALA A 182 49.33 6.14 14.44
N SER A 183 48.61 6.81 15.35
CA SER A 183 49.18 7.36 16.58
C SER A 183 49.71 6.26 17.53
N GLN A 184 48.98 5.16 17.68
CA GLN A 184 49.37 4.01 18.51
C GLN A 184 50.58 3.26 17.94
N GLU A 185 50.72 3.17 16.62
CA GLU A 185 51.93 2.63 15.97
C GLU A 185 53.17 3.45 16.30
N GLU A 186 53.05 4.76 16.30
CA GLU A 186 54.15 5.65 16.68
C GLU A 186 54.52 5.49 18.16
N VAL A 187 53.51 5.44 19.06
CA VAL A 187 53.72 5.17 20.49
C VAL A 187 54.40 3.82 20.70
N LEU A 188 53.97 2.77 20.01
CA LEU A 188 54.62 1.45 20.09
C LEU A 188 56.09 1.53 19.65
N LYS A 189 56.38 2.18 18.52
CA LYS A 189 57.76 2.36 18.02
C LYS A 189 58.64 3.08 19.05
N ILE A 190 58.17 4.14 19.66
CA ILE A 190 58.92 4.87 20.72
C ILE A 190 59.14 3.96 21.93
N THR A 191 58.14 3.19 22.35
CA THR A 191 58.22 2.30 23.51
C THR A 191 59.21 1.16 23.27
N GLU A 192 59.24 0.58 22.04
CA GLU A 192 60.23 -0.45 21.65
C GLU A 192 61.66 0.11 21.67
N VAL A 193 61.91 1.33 21.20
CA VAL A 193 63.23 1.99 21.29
C VAL A 193 63.65 2.16 22.74
N ARG A 194 62.75 2.64 23.61
CA ARG A 194 63.02 2.84 25.05
C ARG A 194 63.30 1.53 25.80
N TYR A 195 62.61 0.46 25.40
CA TYR A 195 62.88 -0.87 25.93
C TYR A 195 64.27 -1.37 25.55
N ASN A 196 64.63 -1.23 24.26
CA ASN A 196 65.98 -1.64 23.79
C ASN A 196 67.11 -0.86 24.43
N THR A 197 66.83 0.34 24.91
CA THR A 197 67.80 1.16 25.68
C THR A 197 67.73 0.91 27.22
N GLY A 198 66.90 0.01 27.69
CA GLY A 198 66.73 -0.34 29.10
C GLY A 198 65.92 0.65 29.93
N LEU A 199 65.23 1.60 29.33
CA LEU A 199 64.50 2.67 30.01
C LEU A 199 63.07 2.28 30.44
N VAL A 200 62.49 1.23 29.85
CA VAL A 200 61.10 0.71 30.15
C VAL A 200 61.10 -0.80 30.23
N ALA A 201 60.06 -1.37 30.87
CA ALA A 201 59.88 -2.82 31.00
C ALA A 201 59.29 -3.45 29.75
N LYS A 202 59.49 -4.77 29.56
CA LYS A 202 58.84 -5.55 28.50
C LYS A 202 57.31 -5.51 28.59
N LEU A 203 56.78 -5.30 29.80
CA LEU A 203 55.36 -5.13 30.07
C LEU A 203 54.79 -3.94 29.30
N ASP A 204 55.51 -2.81 29.28
CA ASP A 204 55.06 -1.57 28.60
C ASP A 204 54.92 -1.80 27.08
N VAL A 205 55.88 -2.53 26.47
CA VAL A 205 55.78 -2.92 25.05
C VAL A 205 54.59 -3.84 24.80
N ALA A 206 54.33 -4.80 25.70
CA ALA A 206 53.22 -5.73 25.58
C ALA A 206 51.87 -4.99 25.69
N GLN A 207 51.77 -4.01 26.60
CA GLN A 207 50.59 -3.16 26.75
C GLN A 207 50.35 -2.31 25.49
N ALA A 208 51.40 -1.64 24.97
CA ALA A 208 51.28 -0.84 23.75
C ALA A 208 50.81 -1.70 22.54
N LYS A 209 51.37 -2.92 22.40
CA LYS A 209 50.94 -3.88 21.38
C LYS A 209 49.47 -4.28 21.57
N SER A 210 49.07 -4.58 22.80
CA SER A 210 47.69 -4.99 23.10
C SER A 210 46.67 -3.91 22.68
N VAL A 211 46.95 -2.64 23.03
CA VAL A 211 46.08 -1.51 22.66
C VAL A 211 46.01 -1.35 21.14
N LEU A 212 47.17 -1.33 20.46
CA LEU A 212 47.22 -1.23 18.99
C LEU A 212 46.42 -2.33 18.28
N TYR A 213 46.68 -3.59 18.65
CA TYR A 213 45.98 -4.69 17.98
C TYR A 213 44.50 -4.79 18.33
N SER A 214 44.11 -4.37 19.54
CA SER A 214 42.69 -4.24 19.90
C SER A 214 42.00 -3.19 19.03
N THR A 215 42.61 -2.02 18.81
CA THR A 215 42.09 -0.99 17.94
C THR A 215 42.03 -1.45 16.47
N LYS A 216 43.08 -2.14 15.97
CA LYS A 216 43.08 -2.71 14.62
C LYS A 216 41.98 -3.76 14.41
N ALA A 217 41.65 -4.53 15.44
CA ALA A 217 40.62 -5.56 15.37
C ALA A 217 39.21 -5.00 15.20
N SER A 218 38.93 -3.71 15.48
CA SER A 218 37.62 -3.07 15.22
C SER A 218 37.40 -2.66 13.75
N ILE A 219 38.50 -2.47 12.99
CA ILE A 219 38.41 -1.99 11.59
C ILE A 219 37.55 -2.89 10.71
N PRO A 220 37.73 -4.24 10.66
CA PRO A 220 36.94 -5.10 9.80
C PRO A 220 35.44 -5.05 10.10
N GLN A 221 35.06 -4.80 11.36
CA GLN A 221 33.65 -4.68 11.74
C GLN A 221 33.03 -3.39 11.18
N LEU A 222 33.78 -2.27 11.25
CA LEU A 222 33.34 -0.99 10.66
C LEU A 222 33.23 -1.09 9.14
N GLU A 223 34.20 -1.70 8.47
CA GLU A 223 34.17 -1.92 7.02
C GLU A 223 32.98 -2.83 6.62
N ALA A 224 32.68 -3.85 7.39
CA ALA A 224 31.51 -4.69 7.17
C ALA A 224 30.19 -3.91 7.32
N GLY A 225 30.08 -3.04 8.35
CA GLY A 225 28.93 -2.16 8.54
C GLY A 225 28.75 -1.17 7.39
N ILE A 226 29.84 -0.53 6.93
CA ILE A 226 29.83 0.35 5.76
C ILE A 226 29.30 -0.37 4.52
N ASN A 227 29.81 -1.58 4.24
CA ASN A 227 29.34 -2.40 3.12
C ASN A 227 27.87 -2.79 3.23
N GLN A 228 27.41 -3.04 4.46
CA GLN A 228 25.99 -3.34 4.72
C GLN A 228 25.10 -2.14 4.37
N TYR A 229 25.43 -0.94 4.83
CA TYR A 229 24.63 0.25 4.53
C TYR A 229 24.70 0.66 3.06
N ILE A 230 25.83 0.49 2.37
CA ILE A 230 25.93 0.67 0.91
C ILE A 230 24.97 -0.30 0.21
N THR A 231 24.92 -1.56 0.64
CA THR A 231 24.01 -2.56 0.08
C THR A 231 22.55 -2.22 0.37
N THR A 232 22.24 -1.78 1.58
CA THR A 232 20.89 -1.34 1.97
C THR A 232 20.43 -0.17 1.10
N LEU A 233 21.27 0.84 0.93
CA LEU A 233 20.97 1.98 0.05
C LEU A 233 20.78 1.53 -1.40
N ALA A 234 21.63 0.64 -1.91
CA ALA A 234 21.47 0.09 -3.25
C ALA A 234 20.09 -0.56 -3.47
N VAL A 235 19.63 -1.35 -2.50
CA VAL A 235 18.30 -1.99 -2.53
C VAL A 235 17.19 -0.94 -2.51
N LEU A 236 17.28 0.07 -1.62
CA LEU A 236 16.30 1.15 -1.53
C LEU A 236 16.21 1.98 -2.82
N LEU A 237 17.34 2.13 -3.52
CA LEU A 237 17.45 2.85 -4.79
C LEU A 237 17.12 1.99 -6.01
N GLY A 238 16.85 0.69 -5.83
CA GLY A 238 16.63 -0.23 -6.96
C GLY A 238 17.85 -0.38 -7.88
N MET A 239 19.06 -0.29 -7.32
CA MET A 239 20.35 -0.32 -8.04
C MET A 239 21.22 -1.48 -7.55
N TYR A 240 22.25 -1.81 -8.32
CA TYR A 240 23.29 -2.73 -7.84
C TYR A 240 24.30 -1.99 -6.93
N PRO A 241 24.83 -2.62 -5.88
CA PRO A 241 25.80 -2.02 -4.98
C PRO A 241 27.04 -1.45 -5.69
N GLN A 242 27.45 -2.08 -6.80
CA GLN A 242 28.61 -1.63 -7.60
C GLN A 242 28.38 -0.28 -8.28
N GLU A 243 27.14 0.04 -8.62
CA GLU A 243 26.79 1.29 -9.30
C GLU A 243 26.81 2.49 -8.36
N ILE A 244 26.38 2.29 -7.11
CA ILE A 244 26.28 3.38 -6.13
C ILE A 244 27.53 3.53 -5.27
N ARG A 245 28.33 2.47 -5.14
CA ARG A 245 29.54 2.46 -4.32
C ARG A 245 30.50 3.65 -4.60
N PRO A 246 30.85 4.01 -5.85
CA PRO A 246 31.76 5.13 -6.10
C PRO A 246 31.26 6.48 -5.57
N VAL A 247 29.93 6.66 -5.52
CA VAL A 247 29.28 7.88 -5.01
C VAL A 247 29.31 7.92 -3.48
N LEU A 248 29.15 6.75 -2.83
CA LEU A 248 29.01 6.63 -1.38
C LEU A 248 30.36 6.45 -0.66
N GLU A 249 31.39 5.90 -1.31
CA GLU A 249 32.73 5.73 -0.73
C GLU A 249 33.47 7.06 -0.56
N THR A 250 33.08 8.09 -1.28
CA THR A 250 33.65 9.43 -1.08
C THR A 250 33.25 9.91 0.31
N THR A 251 34.25 10.07 1.21
CA THR A 251 34.03 10.58 2.56
C THR A 251 33.33 11.94 2.53
N GLY A 252 32.34 12.10 3.37
CA GLY A 252 31.58 13.33 3.55
C GLY A 252 31.43 13.60 5.05
N THR A 253 31.14 14.84 5.40
CA THR A 253 30.76 15.20 6.75
C THR A 253 29.42 14.58 7.13
N LEU A 254 29.26 14.24 8.40
CA LEU A 254 27.96 13.85 8.93
C LEU A 254 27.01 15.04 8.78
N PRO A 255 25.81 14.84 8.15
CA PRO A 255 24.83 15.90 8.07
C PRO A 255 24.41 16.38 9.45
N ASP A 256 24.38 17.68 9.65
CA ASP A 256 23.97 18.29 10.92
C ASP A 256 22.59 18.92 10.76
N TYR A 257 21.72 18.69 11.73
CA TYR A 257 20.36 19.23 11.76
C TYR A 257 20.32 20.45 12.69
N MET A 258 20.31 21.65 12.11
CA MET A 258 20.39 22.91 12.88
C MET A 258 19.05 23.61 13.06
N GLU A 259 17.98 23.16 12.39
CA GLU A 259 16.70 23.84 12.44
C GLU A 259 15.77 23.23 13.52
N PRO A 260 14.95 24.06 14.20
CA PRO A 260 13.98 23.52 15.13
C PRO A 260 12.92 22.69 14.39
N ILE A 261 12.60 21.50 14.94
CA ILE A 261 11.64 20.58 14.34
C ILE A 261 10.23 21.09 14.59
N GLY A 262 9.51 21.37 13.50
CA GLY A 262 8.08 21.69 13.56
C GLY A 262 7.25 20.44 13.88
N VAL A 263 6.73 20.36 15.10
CA VAL A 263 5.94 19.19 15.53
C VAL A 263 4.42 19.41 15.41
N GLY A 264 3.96 20.64 15.25
CA GLY A 264 2.53 20.95 15.22
C GLY A 264 1.81 20.54 16.53
N MET A 265 0.49 20.49 16.51
CA MET A 265 -0.28 19.95 17.63
C MET A 265 -0.42 18.41 17.51
N PRO A 266 -0.45 17.64 18.63
CA PRO A 266 -0.60 16.18 18.58
C PRO A 266 -1.79 15.70 17.75
N VAL A 267 -2.91 16.41 17.82
CA VAL A 267 -4.12 16.12 17.04
C VAL A 267 -3.89 16.29 15.53
N ASP A 268 -3.17 17.32 15.14
CA ASP A 268 -2.89 17.61 13.72
C ASP A 268 -1.99 16.55 13.09
N LEU A 269 -1.02 16.03 13.84
CA LEU A 269 -0.16 14.95 13.36
C LEU A 269 -0.93 13.66 13.11
N LEU A 270 -1.88 13.29 13.98
CA LEU A 270 -2.74 12.14 13.77
C LEU A 270 -3.56 12.28 12.47
N LEU A 271 -4.06 13.49 12.20
CA LEU A 271 -4.82 13.78 10.98
C LEU A 271 -3.92 13.85 9.72
N ARG A 272 -2.62 14.13 9.88
CA ARG A 272 -1.67 14.19 8.77
C ARG A 272 -1.07 12.84 8.40
N ARG A 273 -0.96 11.89 9.33
CA ARG A 273 -0.40 10.57 9.10
C ARG A 273 -1.15 9.82 7.99
N PRO A 274 -0.46 9.46 6.89
CA PRO A 274 -1.12 8.80 5.76
C PRO A 274 -1.69 7.42 6.12
N ASP A 275 -1.06 6.68 7.02
CA ASP A 275 -1.52 5.37 7.49
C ASP A 275 -2.85 5.48 8.28
N VAL A 276 -2.99 6.50 9.12
CA VAL A 276 -4.24 6.79 9.83
C VAL A 276 -5.34 7.19 8.85
N ARG A 277 -5.03 8.04 7.88
CA ARG A 277 -5.97 8.47 6.83
C ARG A 277 -6.40 7.28 5.96
N SER A 278 -5.48 6.38 5.59
CA SER A 278 -5.82 5.16 4.86
C SER A 278 -6.77 4.26 5.68
N ALA A 279 -6.51 4.08 6.98
CA ALA A 279 -7.37 3.32 7.87
C ALA A 279 -8.77 3.96 7.99
N GLU A 280 -8.87 5.28 8.10
CA GLU A 280 -10.14 6.00 8.10
C GLU A 280 -10.94 5.78 6.81
N ARG A 281 -10.28 5.87 5.65
CA ARG A 281 -10.89 5.56 4.35
C ARG A 281 -11.39 4.13 4.28
N SER A 282 -10.63 3.18 4.82
CA SER A 282 -11.03 1.77 4.88
C SER A 282 -12.28 1.57 5.75
N VAL A 283 -12.37 2.25 6.91
CA VAL A 283 -13.59 2.25 7.74
C VAL A 283 -14.78 2.81 6.96
N ASN A 284 -14.59 3.91 6.25
CA ASN A 284 -15.66 4.52 5.44
C ASN A 284 -16.11 3.61 4.29
N ALA A 285 -15.18 2.86 3.68
CA ALA A 285 -15.50 1.84 2.67
C ALA A 285 -16.35 0.71 3.26
N GLN A 286 -15.97 0.17 4.43
CA GLN A 286 -16.73 -0.88 5.11
C GLN A 286 -18.11 -0.39 5.55
N ALA A 287 -18.23 0.84 6.05
CA ALA A 287 -19.52 1.44 6.38
C ALA A 287 -20.43 1.56 5.16
N ALA A 288 -19.87 1.89 4.00
CA ALA A 288 -20.63 1.92 2.73
C ALA A 288 -21.07 0.51 2.30
N LEU A 289 -20.20 -0.51 2.42
CA LEU A 289 -20.55 -1.92 2.14
C LEU A 289 -21.63 -2.44 3.08
N LEU A 290 -21.55 -2.13 4.37
CA LEU A 290 -22.63 -2.44 5.32
C LEU A 290 -23.96 -1.82 4.86
N GLY A 291 -23.91 -0.58 4.37
CA GLY A 291 -25.07 0.07 3.78
C GLY A 291 -25.59 -0.66 2.53
N ALA A 292 -24.73 -1.20 1.68
CA ALA A 292 -25.12 -2.02 0.53
C ALA A 292 -25.77 -3.33 0.98
N SER A 293 -25.15 -4.05 1.94
CA SER A 293 -25.70 -5.29 2.50
C SER A 293 -27.09 -5.08 3.15
N LYS A 294 -27.31 -3.92 3.79
CA LYS A 294 -28.66 -3.58 4.28
C LYS A 294 -29.68 -3.40 3.15
N SER A 295 -29.24 -2.96 1.97
CA SER A 295 -30.11 -2.85 0.80
C SER A 295 -30.47 -4.22 0.19
N ASP A 296 -29.66 -5.27 0.43
CA ASP A 296 -29.95 -6.64 -0.02
C ASP A 296 -31.15 -7.30 0.71
N TRP A 297 -31.63 -6.70 1.80
CA TRP A 297 -32.90 -7.08 2.44
C TRP A 297 -34.14 -6.61 1.67
N LEU A 298 -33.97 -5.72 0.70
CA LEU A 298 -35.03 -5.14 -0.10
C LEU A 298 -35.09 -5.82 -1.46
N PRO A 299 -36.27 -5.82 -2.13
CA PRO A 299 -36.39 -6.41 -3.45
C PRO A 299 -35.52 -5.68 -4.48
N LYS A 300 -34.92 -6.44 -5.41
CA LYS A 300 -34.16 -5.90 -6.54
C LYS A 300 -35.03 -5.85 -7.78
N ILE A 301 -34.92 -4.78 -8.53
CA ILE A 301 -35.71 -4.57 -9.77
C ILE A 301 -34.73 -4.69 -10.93
N PHE A 302 -35.08 -5.59 -11.86
CA PHE A 302 -34.31 -5.81 -13.08
C PHE A 302 -35.16 -5.47 -14.29
N LEU A 303 -34.58 -4.86 -15.29
CA LEU A 303 -35.10 -4.75 -16.62
C LEU A 303 -34.28 -5.67 -17.52
N LYS A 304 -34.92 -6.71 -18.03
CA LYS A 304 -34.33 -7.61 -19.01
C LYS A 304 -34.93 -7.36 -20.37
N GLY A 305 -34.17 -7.57 -21.43
CA GLY A 305 -34.65 -7.47 -22.77
C GLY A 305 -33.86 -8.38 -23.70
N SER A 306 -34.50 -8.83 -24.76
CA SER A 306 -33.82 -9.51 -25.86
C SER A 306 -34.37 -9.06 -27.20
N PHE A 307 -33.52 -9.05 -28.20
CA PHE A 307 -33.84 -8.79 -29.57
C PHE A 307 -32.99 -9.70 -30.46
N GLY A 308 -33.63 -10.48 -31.33
CA GLY A 308 -32.90 -11.43 -32.15
C GLY A 308 -33.75 -12.15 -33.17
N TYR A 309 -33.25 -13.27 -33.61
CA TYR A 309 -33.87 -14.15 -34.63
C TYR A 309 -33.79 -15.60 -34.16
N ALA A 310 -34.86 -16.35 -34.43
CA ALA A 310 -34.91 -17.80 -34.19
C ALA A 310 -35.60 -18.52 -35.34
N ALA A 311 -35.01 -19.58 -35.89
CA ALA A 311 -35.56 -20.34 -36.99
C ALA A 311 -35.14 -21.81 -36.90
N ARG A 312 -35.98 -22.70 -37.50
CA ARG A 312 -35.63 -24.12 -37.64
C ARG A 312 -34.57 -24.36 -38.71
N ASP A 313 -34.60 -23.59 -39.78
CA ASP A 313 -33.63 -23.64 -40.87
C ASP A 313 -32.70 -22.42 -40.82
N LEU A 314 -31.41 -22.65 -40.97
CA LEU A 314 -30.43 -21.58 -40.97
C LEU A 314 -30.68 -20.51 -42.05
N ASN A 315 -31.18 -20.93 -43.21
CA ASN A 315 -31.52 -20.03 -44.33
C ASN A 315 -32.72 -19.10 -44.03
N ASP A 316 -33.48 -19.42 -43.01
CA ASP A 316 -34.63 -18.63 -42.56
C ASP A 316 -34.31 -17.72 -41.39
N LEU A 317 -33.13 -17.87 -40.78
CA LEU A 317 -32.75 -17.18 -39.53
C LEU A 317 -32.90 -15.65 -39.66
N VAL A 318 -32.46 -15.08 -40.77
CA VAL A 318 -32.43 -13.60 -40.94
C VAL A 318 -33.70 -13.05 -41.58
N LYS A 319 -34.72 -13.88 -41.79
CA LYS A 319 -36.01 -13.44 -42.34
C LYS A 319 -36.84 -12.69 -41.29
N SER A 320 -37.63 -11.72 -41.73
CA SER A 320 -38.48 -10.93 -40.82
C SER A 320 -39.46 -11.76 -39.98
N LYS A 321 -39.88 -12.94 -40.48
CA LYS A 321 -40.74 -13.88 -39.73
C LYS A 321 -40.02 -14.58 -38.56
N SER A 322 -38.69 -14.57 -38.54
CA SER A 322 -37.87 -15.20 -37.52
C SER A 322 -37.49 -14.23 -36.42
N MET A 323 -37.87 -12.95 -36.55
CA MET A 323 -37.53 -11.91 -35.55
C MET A 323 -38.27 -12.16 -34.25
N THR A 324 -37.55 -12.08 -33.14
CA THR A 324 -38.07 -12.20 -31.78
C THR A 324 -37.61 -11.02 -30.95
N TYR A 325 -38.46 -10.54 -30.06
CA TYR A 325 -38.08 -9.57 -29.04
C TYR A 325 -38.81 -9.84 -27.74
N GLU A 326 -38.16 -9.46 -26.64
CA GLU A 326 -38.74 -9.56 -25.31
C GLU A 326 -38.35 -8.34 -24.51
N ILE A 327 -39.25 -7.81 -23.68
CA ILE A 327 -39.00 -6.81 -22.66
C ILE A 327 -39.65 -7.31 -21.38
N ALA A 328 -38.84 -7.66 -20.39
CA ALA A 328 -39.30 -8.33 -19.18
C ALA A 328 -38.80 -7.59 -17.93
N PRO A 329 -39.57 -6.62 -17.40
CA PRO A 329 -39.29 -6.12 -16.05
C PRO A 329 -39.54 -7.22 -15.04
N SER A 330 -38.64 -7.40 -14.09
CA SER A 330 -38.71 -8.44 -13.08
C SER A 330 -38.30 -7.93 -11.72
N LEU A 331 -38.90 -8.49 -10.65
CA LEU A 331 -38.58 -8.21 -9.28
C LEU A 331 -38.05 -9.49 -8.65
N SER A 332 -36.91 -9.41 -7.99
CA SER A 332 -36.30 -10.50 -7.23
C SER A 332 -36.17 -10.09 -5.78
N TRP A 333 -36.69 -10.91 -4.86
CA TRP A 333 -36.62 -10.67 -3.44
C TRP A 333 -36.25 -11.93 -2.68
N THR A 334 -35.13 -11.89 -1.95
CA THR A 334 -34.70 -12.99 -1.09
C THR A 334 -35.35 -12.85 0.29
N ILE A 335 -36.45 -13.58 0.53
CA ILE A 335 -37.19 -13.52 1.80
C ILE A 335 -36.48 -14.33 2.90
N PHE A 336 -35.85 -15.44 2.53
CA PHE A 336 -35.12 -16.31 3.44
C PHE A 336 -33.84 -16.83 2.81
N SER A 337 -32.71 -16.75 3.55
CA SER A 337 -31.38 -17.13 3.07
C SER A 337 -30.54 -17.88 4.12
N GLY A 338 -31.18 -18.61 5.05
CA GLY A 338 -30.46 -19.40 6.05
C GLY A 338 -29.48 -18.60 6.92
N GLY A 339 -29.76 -17.31 7.16
CA GLY A 339 -28.92 -16.44 7.99
C GLY A 339 -27.85 -15.66 7.24
N GLN A 340 -27.67 -15.83 5.92
CA GLN A 340 -26.65 -15.09 5.14
C GLN A 340 -26.84 -13.58 5.24
N LEU A 341 -28.07 -13.08 5.04
CA LEU A 341 -28.37 -11.64 5.12
C LEU A 341 -28.12 -11.07 6.52
N VAL A 342 -28.44 -11.85 7.57
CA VAL A 342 -28.19 -11.45 8.96
C VAL A 342 -26.70 -11.32 9.23
N ASN A 343 -25.90 -12.30 8.81
CA ASN A 343 -24.45 -12.29 9.03
C ASN A 343 -23.72 -11.25 8.16
N ALA A 344 -24.21 -10.97 6.94
CA ALA A 344 -23.66 -9.93 6.09
C ALA A 344 -23.91 -8.50 6.60
N THR A 345 -24.83 -8.33 7.56
CA THR A 345 -25.16 -7.02 8.15
C THR A 345 -24.69 -6.85 9.60
N ARG A 346 -23.99 -7.83 10.15
CA ARG A 346 -23.29 -7.79 11.44
C ARG A 346 -21.85 -7.31 11.29
#